data_bec1726fba42829464e96bbec756341b
#
_entry.id   bec1726fba42829464e96bbec756341b
#
_cell.length_a   1.000
_cell.length_b   1.000
_cell.length_c   1.000
_cell.angle_alpha   90.00
_cell.angle_beta   90.00
_cell.angle_gamma   90.00
#
_symmetry.space_group_name_H-M   'P 1'
#
loop_
_entity.id
_entity.type
_entity.pdbx_description
1 polymer ?
#
loop_
_entity_poly.entity_id
_entity_poly.type
_entity_poly.pdbx_seq_one_letter_code
_entity_poly.pdbx_strand_id
1 'polypeptide(L)'
;MLPTIKEKVVIKATNLVLRLLAVQLVLTTVGLASSTDSLALIQNPVTNRPLIPRYSKAHQNYLKLSWATYLRAQRQFPKARKLYLKVAESYPESAFLHTQIANTSLAIQDIKTAEKSALRAIELIQKDETKEKPEPYFLLGQILLKQRSRSGTEQNWQRAITEFQKVTKIDPDHVNAHRYIGELALLKEDYLLAIEAFKSLTRIMPYQPQFYMRLGQAYQKSDQKLDAIEAMERAVKIDPLLSDAHELLGELYIDSYDELETAVYGSAELELSLISKAQSALQKAISAYSQVRELRQKQMKAEKLAEYDQGIMTFRSRLGSLYLTADQPKLAIETLKPILEIDSNHSDTNYLLGLAYQKVGKFDQSEHHLRLVVQTTKRSAAYNALGYLLAEQNKNLTEAVELIMFALEQDPENGAYLDSLGWAYYKQGQIKRAIKQLERAVKYEPDSWEIQDHLGDAYLKSGKVKKALEFWERAIELAPNNQVIHNKLQKNAGEKKKR
;
A
#
# COMPACT_ATOMS: atom_id res chain seq x y z
N MET A 1 24.55 18.23 25.41
CA MET A 1 25.04 19.58 25.78
C MET A 1 23.97 20.26 26.61
N LEU A 2 24.31 20.72 27.82
CA LEU A 2 23.37 21.46 28.67
C LEU A 2 23.20 22.88 28.10
N PRO A 3 21.98 23.42 28.03
CA PRO A 3 21.75 24.76 27.48
C PRO A 3 22.48 25.82 28.28
N THR A 4 23.06 26.79 27.60
CA THR A 4 23.83 27.89 28.18
C THR A 4 22.94 28.81 29.05
N ILE A 5 23.56 29.56 29.95
CA ILE A 5 22.84 30.51 30.84
C ILE A 5 21.98 31.50 30.06
N LYS A 6 22.42 31.94 28.86
CA LYS A 6 21.65 32.82 27.95
C LYS A 6 20.36 32.15 27.45
N GLU A 7 20.40 30.86 27.07
CA GLU A 7 19.22 30.13 26.63
C GLU A 7 18.21 29.90 27.77
N LYS A 8 18.67 29.65 29.00
CA LYS A 8 17.79 29.55 30.17
C LYS A 8 17.10 30.87 30.51
N VAL A 9 17.73 32.01 30.26
CA VAL A 9 17.15 33.34 30.46
C VAL A 9 16.12 33.65 29.36
N VAL A 10 16.41 33.30 28.12
CA VAL A 10 15.46 33.46 26.99
C VAL A 10 14.23 32.57 27.17
N ILE A 11 14.39 31.31 27.58
CA ILE A 11 13.28 30.39 27.85
C ILE A 11 12.42 30.88 29.04
N LYS A 12 13.03 31.46 30.08
CA LYS A 12 12.27 32.06 31.17
C LYS A 12 11.54 33.34 30.76
N ALA A 13 12.15 34.18 29.94
CA ALA A 13 11.52 35.42 29.45
C ALA A 13 10.37 35.11 28.46
N THR A 14 10.53 34.15 27.55
CA THR A 14 9.46 33.70 26.63
C THR A 14 8.30 33.06 27.39
N ASN A 15 8.58 32.27 28.41
CA ASN A 15 7.53 31.71 29.27
C ASN A 15 6.80 32.78 30.08
N LEU A 16 7.47 33.86 30.48
CA LEU A 16 6.84 34.99 31.19
C LEU A 16 5.94 35.81 30.25
N VAL A 17 6.41 36.06 29.00
CA VAL A 17 5.64 36.76 27.95
C VAL A 17 4.42 35.93 27.53
N LEU A 18 4.57 34.63 27.34
CA LEU A 18 3.46 33.71 27.05
C LEU A 18 2.45 33.66 28.22
N ARG A 19 2.92 33.74 29.47
CA ARG A 19 2.06 33.84 30.66
C ARG A 19 1.26 35.13 30.71
N LEU A 20 1.88 36.26 30.33
CA LEU A 20 1.22 37.57 30.28
C LEU A 20 0.24 37.67 29.10
N LEU A 21 0.60 37.11 27.93
CA LEU A 21 -0.28 37.05 26.76
C LEU A 21 -1.48 36.09 27.00
N ALA A 22 -1.28 34.96 27.67
CA ALA A 22 -2.36 34.05 28.03
C ALA A 22 -3.35 34.72 29.04
N VAL A 23 -2.86 35.51 29.98
CA VAL A 23 -3.69 36.29 30.89
C VAL A 23 -4.46 37.39 30.14
N GLN A 24 -3.83 38.06 29.19
CA GLN A 24 -4.45 39.10 28.39
C GLN A 24 -5.46 38.56 27.37
N LEU A 25 -5.19 37.39 26.76
CA LEU A 25 -6.12 36.71 25.84
C LEU A 25 -7.38 36.22 26.58
N VAL A 26 -7.22 35.74 27.83
CA VAL A 26 -8.36 35.34 28.69
C VAL A 26 -9.20 36.54 29.12
N LEU A 27 -8.58 37.69 29.31
CA LEU A 27 -9.28 38.96 29.63
C LEU A 27 -10.12 39.49 28.46
N THR A 28 -9.66 39.28 27.21
CA THR A 28 -10.37 39.72 25.99
C THR A 28 -11.48 38.79 25.52
N THR A 29 -11.37 37.48 25.80
CA THR A 29 -12.39 36.48 25.37
C THR A 29 -13.60 36.35 26.31
N VAL A 30 -13.55 36.90 27.51
CA VAL A 30 -14.65 36.82 28.48
C VAL A 30 -15.55 38.07 28.51
N GLY A 31 -15.39 39.01 27.56
CA GLY A 31 -16.38 40.07 27.31
C GLY A 31 -16.85 40.84 28.55
N LEU A 32 -15.94 41.08 29.51
CA LEU A 32 -16.24 41.98 30.63
C LEU A 32 -15.68 43.34 30.30
N ALA A 33 -16.57 44.17 29.81
CA ALA A 33 -16.37 45.59 29.56
C ALA A 33 -15.82 46.32 30.78
N SER A 34 -14.87 47.17 30.47
CA SER A 34 -14.63 48.49 31.04
C SER A 34 -15.43 48.83 32.31
N SER A 35 -14.82 48.67 33.46
CA SER A 35 -14.87 49.68 34.50
C SER A 35 -13.47 49.78 35.11
N THR A 36 -12.79 50.83 34.71
CA THR A 36 -11.61 51.34 35.41
C THR A 36 -12.04 51.89 36.76
N ASP A 37 -12.30 51.00 37.69
CA ASP A 37 -12.32 51.41 39.08
C ASP A 37 -10.95 51.17 39.67
N SER A 38 -10.32 52.27 39.92
CA SER A 38 -9.06 52.51 40.56
C SER A 38 -8.84 51.54 41.73
N LEU A 39 -7.76 50.76 41.66
CA LEU A 39 -7.14 50.12 42.81
C LEU A 39 -6.63 51.20 43.78
N ALA A 40 -7.53 51.81 44.51
CA ALA A 40 -7.17 52.54 45.71
C ALA A 40 -6.85 51.53 46.81
N LEU A 41 -5.57 51.35 47.10
CA LEU A 41 -5.09 50.71 48.30
C LEU A 41 -5.64 51.50 49.54
N ILE A 42 -6.83 51.11 50.02
CA ILE A 42 -7.33 51.60 51.30
C ILE A 42 -6.61 50.77 52.36
N GLN A 43 -5.55 51.37 52.91
CA GLN A 43 -4.98 50.91 54.17
C GLN A 43 -5.93 51.22 55.27
N ASN A 44 -6.24 50.22 56.10
CA ASN A 44 -7.00 50.43 57.33
C ASN A 44 -6.15 51.25 58.37
N PRO A 45 -6.50 52.43 58.70
CA PRO A 45 -5.65 53.32 59.55
C PRO A 45 -5.45 52.83 60.96
N VAL A 46 -6.13 51.78 61.43
CA VAL A 46 -6.11 51.32 62.84
C VAL A 46 -5.28 50.05 63.05
N THR A 47 -5.03 49.23 62.01
CA THR A 47 -4.39 47.89 62.19
C THR A 47 -3.19 47.63 61.37
N ASN A 48 -2.82 48.48 60.45
CA ASN A 48 -1.69 48.31 59.49
C ASN A 48 -1.60 46.92 58.78
N ARG A 49 -2.73 46.20 58.72
CA ARG A 49 -2.84 44.93 58.02
C ARG A 49 -3.44 45.18 56.63
N PRO A 50 -2.86 44.66 55.57
CA PRO A 50 -3.48 44.76 54.27
C PRO A 50 -4.82 44.02 54.35
N LEU A 51 -5.92 44.73 54.04
CA LEU A 51 -7.21 44.11 53.78
C LEU A 51 -7.08 43.28 52.55
N ILE A 52 -6.83 41.97 52.70
CA ILE A 52 -6.91 41.03 51.59
C ILE A 52 -8.36 41.11 51.10
N PRO A 53 -8.59 41.60 49.86
CA PRO A 53 -9.95 41.69 49.37
C PRO A 53 -10.57 40.28 49.47
N ARG A 54 -11.70 40.13 50.17
CA ARG A 54 -12.52 38.91 50.09
C ARG A 54 -13.06 38.88 48.67
N TYR A 55 -12.29 38.23 47.75
CA TYR A 55 -12.74 38.02 46.38
C TYR A 55 -14.15 37.41 46.42
N SER A 56 -15.03 37.91 45.58
CA SER A 56 -16.37 37.35 45.42
C SER A 56 -16.25 35.87 45.00
N LYS A 57 -17.28 35.07 45.29
CA LYS A 57 -17.32 33.64 44.89
C LYS A 57 -17.07 33.49 43.37
N ALA A 58 -17.57 34.42 42.57
CA ALA A 58 -17.35 34.45 41.12
C ALA A 58 -15.87 34.65 40.79
N HIS A 59 -15.18 35.61 41.45
CA HIS A 59 -13.75 35.85 41.21
C HIS A 59 -12.87 34.65 41.63
N GLN A 60 -13.19 34.01 42.77
CA GLN A 60 -12.52 32.79 43.21
C GLN A 60 -12.71 31.64 42.20
N ASN A 61 -13.88 31.48 41.62
CA ASN A 61 -14.16 30.47 40.59
C ASN A 61 -13.43 30.81 39.29
N TYR A 62 -13.33 32.06 38.90
CA TYR A 62 -12.55 32.50 37.76
C TYR A 62 -11.06 32.14 37.92
N LEU A 63 -10.46 32.43 39.08
CA LEU A 63 -9.07 32.07 39.39
C LEU A 63 -8.86 30.54 39.35
N LYS A 64 -9.79 29.75 39.90
CA LYS A 64 -9.73 28.28 39.82
C LYS A 64 -9.83 27.78 38.39
N LEU A 65 -10.69 28.37 37.56
CA LEU A 65 -10.86 28.02 36.17
C LEU A 65 -9.58 28.30 35.36
N SER A 66 -9.00 29.50 35.53
CA SER A 66 -7.75 29.89 34.87
C SER A 66 -6.59 28.95 35.26
N TRP A 67 -6.50 28.62 36.56
CA TRP A 67 -5.50 27.70 37.07
C TRP A 67 -5.71 26.25 36.58
N ALA A 68 -6.96 25.79 36.50
CA ALA A 68 -7.30 24.50 35.95
C ALA A 68 -6.89 24.40 34.46
N THR A 69 -7.14 25.44 33.67
CA THR A 69 -6.75 25.51 32.25
C THR A 69 -5.23 25.49 32.10
N TYR A 70 -4.49 26.24 32.94
CA TYR A 70 -3.03 26.19 32.95
C TYR A 70 -2.50 24.78 33.32
N LEU A 71 -3.03 24.14 34.37
CA LEU A 71 -2.64 22.79 34.78
C LEU A 71 -2.93 21.76 33.68
N ARG A 72 -4.04 21.88 32.96
CA ARG A 72 -4.37 21.05 31.82
C ARG A 72 -3.34 21.20 30.71
N ALA A 73 -2.94 22.44 30.38
CA ALA A 73 -1.90 22.72 29.38
C ALA A 73 -0.53 22.12 29.79
N GLN A 74 -0.25 22.07 31.11
CA GLN A 74 0.94 21.41 31.67
C GLN A 74 0.77 19.90 31.84
N ARG A 75 -0.29 19.28 31.29
CA ARG A 75 -0.64 17.86 31.40
C ARG A 75 -0.82 17.34 32.83
N GLN A 76 -1.05 18.25 33.83
CA GLN A 76 -1.37 17.88 35.20
C GLN A 76 -2.88 17.62 35.37
N PHE A 77 -3.38 16.64 34.56
CA PHE A 77 -4.81 16.36 34.44
C PHE A 77 -5.55 16.08 35.77
N PRO A 78 -5.00 15.30 36.74
CA PRO A 78 -5.68 15.07 38.01
C PRO A 78 -5.94 16.35 38.77
N LYS A 79 -4.96 17.27 38.81
CA LYS A 79 -5.10 18.57 39.51
C LYS A 79 -6.07 19.48 38.76
N ALA A 80 -5.99 19.54 37.44
CA ALA A 80 -6.91 20.33 36.62
C ALA A 80 -8.35 19.86 36.81
N ARG A 81 -8.61 18.55 36.76
CA ARG A 81 -9.94 17.97 36.98
C ARG A 81 -10.53 18.34 38.32
N LYS A 82 -9.75 18.26 39.41
CA LYS A 82 -10.21 18.62 40.76
C LYS A 82 -10.70 20.05 40.80
N LEU A 83 -10.06 20.97 40.09
CA LEU A 83 -10.47 22.38 40.04
C LEU A 83 -11.71 22.57 39.16
N TYR A 84 -11.77 21.92 37.99
CA TYR A 84 -12.96 21.99 37.14
C TYR A 84 -14.21 21.48 37.88
N LEU A 85 -14.11 20.35 38.59
CA LEU A 85 -15.21 19.82 39.41
C LEU A 85 -15.69 20.85 40.47
N LYS A 86 -14.76 21.48 41.18
CA LYS A 86 -15.13 22.53 42.19
C LYS A 86 -15.81 23.73 41.54
N VAL A 87 -15.42 24.13 40.34
CA VAL A 87 -16.08 25.25 39.64
C VAL A 87 -17.45 24.83 39.15
N ALA A 88 -17.60 23.57 38.69
CA ALA A 88 -18.88 23.03 38.20
C ALA A 88 -19.96 22.97 39.28
N GLU A 89 -19.60 22.83 40.56
CA GLU A 89 -20.56 22.95 41.70
C GLU A 89 -21.30 24.29 41.71
N SER A 90 -20.64 25.36 41.23
CA SER A 90 -21.24 26.70 41.16
C SER A 90 -21.91 27.01 39.83
N TYR A 91 -21.57 26.24 38.76
CA TYR A 91 -22.06 26.41 37.40
C TYR A 91 -22.43 25.06 36.79
N PRO A 92 -23.45 24.36 37.33
CA PRO A 92 -23.81 22.99 36.92
C PRO A 92 -24.36 22.90 35.48
N GLU A 93 -24.83 24.02 34.93
CA GLU A 93 -25.37 24.11 33.55
C GLU A 93 -24.32 24.59 32.55
N SER A 94 -23.03 24.57 32.90
CA SER A 94 -21.98 24.98 31.99
C SER A 94 -21.49 23.81 31.14
N ALA A 95 -21.92 23.74 29.86
CA ALA A 95 -21.45 22.76 28.89
C ALA A 95 -19.92 22.78 28.75
N PHE A 96 -19.30 23.97 28.79
CA PHE A 96 -17.84 24.10 28.75
C PHE A 96 -17.15 23.36 29.90
N LEU A 97 -17.64 23.54 31.16
CA LEU A 97 -17.03 22.88 32.32
C LEU A 97 -17.17 21.36 32.23
N HIS A 98 -18.33 20.86 31.84
CA HIS A 98 -18.55 19.44 31.63
C HIS A 98 -17.64 18.88 30.53
N THR A 99 -17.40 19.64 29.45
CA THR A 99 -16.43 19.26 28.38
C THR A 99 -15.01 19.16 28.94
N GLN A 100 -14.57 20.13 29.80
CA GLN A 100 -13.24 20.10 30.40
C GLN A 100 -13.08 18.95 31.41
N ILE A 101 -14.15 18.65 32.18
CA ILE A 101 -14.17 17.48 33.08
C ILE A 101 -14.07 16.19 32.28
N ALA A 102 -14.83 16.07 31.21
CA ALA A 102 -14.76 14.91 30.32
C ALA A 102 -13.34 14.69 29.73
N ASN A 103 -12.74 15.76 29.20
CA ASN A 103 -11.39 15.73 28.63
C ASN A 103 -10.34 15.31 29.67
N THR A 104 -10.34 15.94 30.84
CA THR A 104 -9.37 15.64 31.91
C THR A 104 -9.58 14.25 32.51
N SER A 105 -10.85 13.78 32.60
CA SER A 105 -11.18 12.44 33.06
C SER A 105 -10.73 11.36 32.06
N LEU A 106 -10.93 11.59 30.75
CA LEU A 106 -10.43 10.72 29.70
C LEU A 106 -8.90 10.60 29.75
N ALA A 107 -8.20 11.72 29.94
CA ALA A 107 -6.74 11.75 30.03
C ALA A 107 -6.17 10.94 31.21
N ILE A 108 -6.90 10.81 32.31
CA ILE A 108 -6.51 9.97 33.44
C ILE A 108 -7.19 8.59 33.47
N GLN A 109 -7.82 8.20 32.36
CA GLN A 109 -8.51 6.92 32.18
C GLN A 109 -9.72 6.68 33.12
N ASP A 110 -10.29 7.72 33.67
CA ASP A 110 -11.58 7.64 34.40
C ASP A 110 -12.74 7.72 33.39
N ILE A 111 -12.96 6.59 32.71
CA ILE A 111 -13.89 6.49 31.58
C ILE A 111 -15.34 6.78 32.00
N LYS A 112 -15.75 6.34 33.22
CA LYS A 112 -17.12 6.57 33.70
C LYS A 112 -17.42 8.05 33.90
N THR A 113 -16.53 8.79 34.58
CA THR A 113 -16.70 10.23 34.76
C THR A 113 -16.58 10.99 33.44
N ALA A 114 -15.69 10.55 32.53
CA ALA A 114 -15.55 11.15 31.23
C ALA A 114 -16.84 11.04 30.42
N GLU A 115 -17.45 9.84 30.34
CA GLU A 115 -18.69 9.62 29.61
C GLU A 115 -19.86 10.41 30.18
N LYS A 116 -20.09 10.34 31.52
CA LYS A 116 -21.14 11.10 32.18
C LYS A 116 -21.02 12.60 31.89
N SER A 117 -19.81 13.13 31.94
CA SER A 117 -19.59 14.56 31.73
C SER A 117 -19.73 14.96 30.26
N ALA A 118 -19.28 14.10 29.30
CA ALA A 118 -19.47 14.37 27.89
C ALA A 118 -20.96 14.37 27.51
N LEU A 119 -21.73 13.38 27.97
CA LEU A 119 -23.18 13.32 27.75
C LEU A 119 -23.90 14.53 28.34
N ARG A 120 -23.53 14.98 29.57
CA ARG A 120 -24.11 16.19 30.17
C ARG A 120 -23.77 17.44 29.35
N ALA A 121 -22.54 17.55 28.84
CA ALA A 121 -22.16 18.66 27.97
C ALA A 121 -23.00 18.70 26.72
N ILE A 122 -23.22 17.52 26.07
CA ILE A 122 -24.07 17.39 24.88
C ILE A 122 -25.51 17.78 25.16
N GLU A 123 -26.10 17.28 26.27
CA GLU A 123 -27.45 17.62 26.67
C GLU A 123 -27.64 19.14 26.84
N LEU A 124 -26.65 19.80 27.45
CA LEU A 124 -26.70 21.26 27.69
C LEU A 124 -26.57 22.08 26.41
N ILE A 125 -25.75 21.57 25.42
CA ILE A 125 -25.62 22.22 24.13
C ILE A 125 -26.90 22.06 23.31
N GLN A 126 -27.53 20.88 23.33
CA GLN A 126 -28.79 20.63 22.61
C GLN A 126 -29.96 21.47 23.10
N LYS A 127 -29.92 21.94 24.34
CA LYS A 127 -30.93 22.89 24.87
C LYS A 127 -30.73 24.32 24.39
N ASP A 128 -29.52 24.66 23.93
CA ASP A 128 -29.15 26.00 23.42
C ASP A 128 -28.83 25.87 21.91
N GLU A 129 -29.87 25.90 21.08
CA GLU A 129 -29.80 25.72 19.61
C GLU A 129 -28.85 26.71 18.92
N THR A 130 -28.36 27.73 19.61
CA THR A 130 -27.50 28.76 19.01
C THR A 130 -26.01 28.44 19.04
N LYS A 131 -25.57 27.33 19.66
CA LYS A 131 -24.14 27.05 19.94
C LYS A 131 -23.74 25.59 19.79
N GLU A 132 -23.98 24.99 18.65
CA GLU A 132 -23.41 23.68 18.36
C GLU A 132 -21.87 23.75 18.42
N LYS A 133 -21.25 22.88 19.28
CA LYS A 133 -19.81 22.75 19.42
C LYS A 133 -19.38 21.30 19.18
N PRO A 134 -18.37 21.05 18.36
CA PRO A 134 -17.96 19.71 18.02
C PRO A 134 -17.25 18.96 19.17
N GLU A 135 -16.59 19.66 20.11
CA GLU A 135 -15.70 19.04 21.09
C GLU A 135 -16.36 17.98 21.99
N PRO A 136 -17.58 18.17 22.55
CA PRO A 136 -18.21 17.14 23.40
C PRO A 136 -18.55 15.86 22.63
N TYR A 137 -18.98 15.97 21.38
CA TYR A 137 -19.23 14.82 20.49
C TYR A 137 -17.93 14.10 20.15
N PHE A 138 -16.86 14.86 19.86
CA PHE A 138 -15.54 14.29 19.60
C PHE A 138 -15.01 13.53 20.82
N LEU A 139 -15.12 14.09 22.02
CA LEU A 139 -14.74 13.43 23.25
C LEU A 139 -15.56 12.15 23.51
N LEU A 140 -16.87 12.20 23.28
CA LEU A 140 -17.71 11.01 23.45
C LEU A 140 -17.29 9.89 22.50
N GLY A 141 -17.02 10.20 21.25
CA GLY A 141 -16.46 9.23 20.28
C GLY A 141 -15.16 8.61 20.78
N GLN A 142 -14.21 9.40 21.28
CA GLN A 142 -12.96 8.90 21.85
C GLN A 142 -13.16 8.04 23.10
N ILE A 143 -14.12 8.40 23.97
CA ILE A 143 -14.47 7.65 25.18
C ILE A 143 -15.02 6.28 24.81
N LEU A 144 -15.93 6.21 23.84
CA LEU A 144 -16.51 4.95 23.34
C LEU A 144 -15.42 4.00 22.81
N LEU A 145 -14.39 4.52 22.15
CA LEU A 145 -13.25 3.71 21.68
C LEU A 145 -12.37 3.18 22.83
N LYS A 146 -12.39 3.85 24.00
CA LYS A 146 -11.63 3.45 25.18
C LYS A 146 -12.37 2.44 26.06
N GLN A 147 -13.67 2.27 25.87
CA GLN A 147 -14.48 1.31 26.61
C GLN A 147 -14.16 -0.12 26.17
N ARG A 148 -13.40 -0.86 27.00
CA ARG A 148 -13.11 -2.29 26.80
C ARG A 148 -14.28 -3.13 27.30
N SER A 149 -15.19 -3.49 26.44
CA SER A 149 -16.21 -4.51 26.73
C SER A 149 -16.00 -5.74 25.85
N ARG A 150 -16.00 -6.94 26.44
CA ARG A 150 -15.82 -8.21 25.69
C ARG A 150 -16.90 -8.48 24.64
N SER A 151 -18.08 -7.91 24.78
CA SER A 151 -19.23 -8.11 23.89
C SER A 151 -19.70 -6.85 23.15
N GLY A 152 -19.10 -5.69 23.39
CA GLY A 152 -19.60 -4.39 22.90
C GLY A 152 -18.63 -3.59 22.03
N THR A 153 -17.49 -4.17 21.62
CA THR A 153 -16.46 -3.41 20.90
C THR A 153 -16.98 -2.88 19.56
N GLU A 154 -17.67 -3.71 18.80
CA GLU A 154 -18.20 -3.33 17.49
C GLU A 154 -19.36 -2.33 17.59
N GLN A 155 -20.26 -2.52 18.55
CA GLN A 155 -21.34 -1.57 18.82
C GLN A 155 -20.80 -0.21 19.26
N ASN A 156 -19.73 -0.20 20.06
CA ASN A 156 -19.08 1.04 20.48
C ASN A 156 -18.38 1.75 19.30
N TRP A 157 -17.80 0.99 18.37
CA TRP A 157 -17.24 1.58 17.15
C TRP A 157 -18.32 2.26 16.30
N GLN A 158 -19.46 1.64 16.11
CA GLN A 158 -20.58 2.24 15.38
C GLN A 158 -21.08 3.52 16.05
N ARG A 159 -21.25 3.49 17.37
CA ARG A 159 -21.63 4.68 18.15
C ARG A 159 -20.56 5.78 18.05
N ALA A 160 -19.27 5.42 18.12
CA ALA A 160 -18.17 6.37 17.96
C ALA A 160 -18.17 7.02 16.57
N ILE A 161 -18.38 6.25 15.50
CA ILE A 161 -18.53 6.78 14.14
C ILE A 161 -19.68 7.80 14.09
N THR A 162 -20.83 7.46 14.64
CA THR A 162 -22.00 8.37 14.69
C THR A 162 -21.66 9.69 15.41
N GLU A 163 -20.94 9.61 16.53
CA GLU A 163 -20.52 10.83 17.24
C GLU A 163 -19.50 11.65 16.45
N PHE A 164 -18.54 11.01 15.77
CA PHE A 164 -17.60 11.72 14.89
C PHE A 164 -18.27 12.30 13.64
N GLN A 165 -19.31 11.66 13.11
CA GLN A 165 -20.12 12.23 12.01
C GLN A 165 -20.87 13.49 12.43
N LYS A 166 -21.35 13.57 13.70
CA LYS A 166 -21.89 14.83 14.23
C LYS A 166 -20.82 15.92 14.27
N VAL A 167 -19.58 15.57 14.64
CA VAL A 167 -18.46 16.51 14.61
C VAL A 167 -18.22 17.05 13.21
N THR A 168 -18.13 16.17 12.20
CA THR A 168 -17.87 16.60 10.81
C THR A 168 -19.05 17.37 10.19
N LYS A 169 -20.27 17.17 10.69
CA LYS A 169 -21.43 17.97 10.30
C LYS A 169 -21.35 19.40 10.84
N ILE A 170 -20.84 19.58 12.07
CA ILE A 170 -20.67 20.91 12.72
C ILE A 170 -19.41 21.60 12.18
N ASP A 171 -18.32 20.86 12.05
CA ASP A 171 -17.01 21.31 11.54
C ASP A 171 -16.54 20.36 10.41
N PRO A 172 -16.89 20.70 9.15
CA PRO A 172 -16.55 19.88 7.99
C PRO A 172 -15.05 19.69 7.74
N ASP A 173 -14.21 20.52 8.33
CA ASP A 173 -12.75 20.47 8.21
C ASP A 173 -12.05 19.84 9.43
N HIS A 174 -12.81 19.19 10.30
CA HIS A 174 -12.27 18.56 11.51
C HIS A 174 -11.46 17.30 11.19
N VAL A 175 -10.15 17.48 10.95
CA VAL A 175 -9.19 16.44 10.51
C VAL A 175 -9.27 15.16 11.36
N ASN A 176 -9.23 15.30 12.69
CA ASN A 176 -9.22 14.11 13.55
C ASN A 176 -10.52 13.31 13.51
N ALA A 177 -11.68 13.96 13.33
CA ALA A 177 -12.95 13.26 13.21
C ALA A 177 -13.00 12.45 11.92
N HIS A 178 -12.65 13.04 10.78
CA HIS A 178 -12.54 12.32 9.51
C HIS A 178 -11.55 11.14 9.59
N ARG A 179 -10.40 11.34 10.26
CA ARG A 179 -9.43 10.27 10.44
C ARG A 179 -9.99 9.11 11.26
N TYR A 180 -10.67 9.38 12.39
CA TYR A 180 -11.30 8.31 13.16
C TYR A 180 -12.42 7.61 12.39
N ILE A 181 -13.25 8.34 11.66
CA ILE A 181 -14.29 7.75 10.80
C ILE A 181 -13.64 6.81 9.78
N GLY A 182 -12.65 7.27 9.03
CA GLY A 182 -11.98 6.49 8.00
C GLY A 182 -11.31 5.23 8.53
N GLU A 183 -10.54 5.33 9.63
CA GLU A 183 -9.86 4.17 10.22
C GLU A 183 -10.86 3.15 10.80
N LEU A 184 -11.93 3.60 11.46
CA LEU A 184 -12.96 2.70 11.99
C LEU A 184 -13.79 2.05 10.87
N ALA A 185 -14.07 2.80 9.82
CA ALA A 185 -14.79 2.30 8.66
C ALA A 185 -13.97 1.21 7.93
N LEU A 186 -12.65 1.39 7.77
CA LEU A 186 -11.76 0.34 7.25
C LEU A 186 -11.78 -0.92 8.13
N LEU A 187 -11.73 -0.77 9.46
CA LEU A 187 -11.78 -1.90 10.40
C LEU A 187 -13.13 -2.65 10.36
N LYS A 188 -14.20 -1.97 9.97
CA LYS A 188 -15.55 -2.53 9.82
C LYS A 188 -15.87 -2.97 8.38
N GLU A 189 -14.93 -2.84 7.50
CA GLU A 189 -15.09 -3.12 6.07
C GLU A 189 -16.17 -2.26 5.38
N ASP A 190 -16.51 -1.10 6.00
CA ASP A 190 -17.36 -0.08 5.38
C ASP A 190 -16.50 0.83 4.48
N TYR A 191 -16.11 0.28 3.34
CA TYR A 191 -15.15 0.94 2.46
C TYR A 191 -15.69 2.23 1.84
N LEU A 192 -17.01 2.34 1.62
CA LEU A 192 -17.61 3.56 1.09
C LEU A 192 -17.49 4.72 2.07
N LEU A 193 -17.80 4.48 3.35
CA LEU A 193 -17.62 5.47 4.39
C LEU A 193 -16.14 5.84 4.61
N ALA A 194 -15.23 4.85 4.50
CA ALA A 194 -13.79 5.08 4.57
C ALA A 194 -13.32 6.01 3.43
N ILE A 195 -13.77 5.76 2.19
CA ILE A 195 -13.46 6.59 1.03
C ILE A 195 -13.92 8.02 1.23
N GLU A 196 -15.16 8.26 1.67
CA GLU A 196 -15.67 9.61 1.95
C GLU A 196 -14.83 10.35 2.98
N ALA A 197 -14.47 9.67 4.06
CA ALA A 197 -13.68 10.25 5.14
C ALA A 197 -12.26 10.60 4.67
N PHE A 198 -11.58 9.69 3.94
CA PHE A 198 -10.23 9.95 3.44
C PHE A 198 -10.21 10.95 2.28
N LYS A 199 -11.24 11.02 1.43
CA LYS A 199 -11.42 12.10 0.44
C LYS A 199 -11.47 13.46 1.13
N SER A 200 -12.22 13.57 2.21
CA SER A 200 -12.28 14.81 3.01
C SER A 200 -10.89 15.17 3.55
N LEU A 201 -10.14 14.19 4.07
CA LEU A 201 -8.78 14.41 4.57
C LEU A 201 -7.79 14.84 3.48
N THR A 202 -7.86 14.25 2.29
CA THR A 202 -7.00 14.65 1.17
C THR A 202 -7.35 16.05 0.66
N ARG A 203 -8.61 16.48 0.75
CA ARG A 203 -9.04 17.86 0.45
C ARG A 203 -8.50 18.85 1.49
N ILE A 204 -8.64 18.53 2.78
CA ILE A 204 -8.23 19.42 3.89
C ILE A 204 -6.70 19.50 4.00
N MET A 205 -6.00 18.39 3.80
CA MET A 205 -4.56 18.28 3.94
C MET A 205 -3.92 17.65 2.68
N PRO A 206 -3.85 18.37 1.56
CA PRO A 206 -3.50 17.82 0.24
C PRO A 206 -2.02 17.41 0.09
N TYR A 207 -1.18 17.69 1.07
CA TYR A 207 0.25 17.35 1.07
C TYR A 207 0.60 16.25 2.10
N GLN A 208 -0.39 15.52 2.61
CA GLN A 208 -0.18 14.41 3.54
C GLN A 208 -0.31 13.07 2.81
N PRO A 209 0.79 12.40 2.46
CA PRO A 209 0.78 11.19 1.63
C PRO A 209 0.04 10.03 2.30
N GLN A 210 0.06 9.96 3.64
CA GLN A 210 -0.62 8.92 4.40
C GLN A 210 -2.14 8.88 4.15
N PHE A 211 -2.77 10.03 3.92
CA PHE A 211 -4.21 10.07 3.64
C PHE A 211 -4.54 9.55 2.24
N TYR A 212 -3.69 9.84 1.26
CA TYR A 212 -3.82 9.26 -0.08
C TYR A 212 -3.57 7.75 -0.05
N MET A 213 -2.59 7.28 0.71
CA MET A 213 -2.35 5.83 0.89
C MET A 213 -3.56 5.13 1.52
N ARG A 214 -4.15 5.71 2.57
CA ARG A 214 -5.38 5.17 3.20
C ARG A 214 -6.56 5.20 2.24
N LEU A 215 -6.71 6.27 1.47
CA LEU A 215 -7.72 6.37 0.43
C LEU A 215 -7.56 5.28 -0.63
N GLY A 216 -6.34 5.08 -1.12
CA GLY A 216 -6.05 4.02 -2.08
C GLY A 216 -6.31 2.62 -1.52
N GLN A 217 -5.97 2.36 -0.24
CA GLN A 217 -6.32 1.11 0.43
C GLN A 217 -7.85 0.90 0.52
N ALA A 218 -8.61 1.95 0.82
CA ALA A 218 -10.07 1.88 0.87
C ALA A 218 -10.66 1.59 -0.53
N TYR A 219 -10.15 2.24 -1.57
CA TYR A 219 -10.52 1.97 -2.95
C TYR A 219 -10.19 0.54 -3.39
N GLN A 220 -8.98 0.06 -3.08
CA GLN A 220 -8.58 -1.32 -3.39
C GLN A 220 -9.52 -2.34 -2.75
N LYS A 221 -9.87 -2.14 -1.46
CA LYS A 221 -10.79 -3.03 -0.74
C LYS A 221 -12.22 -2.97 -1.24
N SER A 222 -12.62 -1.89 -1.88
CA SER A 222 -13.94 -1.72 -2.52
C SER A 222 -13.95 -2.07 -4.02
N ASP A 223 -12.87 -2.68 -4.51
CA ASP A 223 -12.69 -3.08 -5.92
C ASP A 223 -12.70 -1.90 -6.92
N GLN A 224 -12.36 -0.71 -6.45
CA GLN A 224 -12.23 0.50 -7.28
C GLN A 224 -10.74 0.70 -7.65
N LYS A 225 -10.21 -0.17 -8.51
CA LYS A 225 -8.79 -0.28 -8.80
C LYS A 225 -8.17 0.98 -9.41
N LEU A 226 -8.85 1.61 -10.36
CA LEU A 226 -8.33 2.83 -11.01
C LEU A 226 -8.20 3.99 -10.02
N ASP A 227 -9.20 4.18 -9.16
CA ASP A 227 -9.16 5.20 -8.12
C ASP A 227 -8.07 4.88 -7.07
N ALA A 228 -7.85 3.58 -6.77
CA ALA A 228 -6.78 3.15 -5.87
C ALA A 228 -5.40 3.50 -6.44
N ILE A 229 -5.19 3.24 -7.73
CA ILE A 229 -3.95 3.59 -8.45
C ILE A 229 -3.71 5.09 -8.40
N GLU A 230 -4.71 5.92 -8.75
CA GLU A 230 -4.59 7.39 -8.73
C GLU A 230 -4.23 7.91 -7.33
N ALA A 231 -4.89 7.40 -6.30
CA ALA A 231 -4.60 7.78 -4.92
C ALA A 231 -3.18 7.40 -4.51
N MET A 232 -2.71 6.19 -4.85
CA MET A 232 -1.35 5.75 -4.56
C MET A 232 -0.29 6.52 -5.36
N GLU A 233 -0.52 6.82 -6.64
CA GLU A 233 0.36 7.69 -7.43
C GLU A 233 0.49 9.07 -6.79
N ARG A 234 -0.61 9.60 -6.25
CA ARG A 234 -0.57 10.88 -5.53
C ARG A 234 0.24 10.78 -4.24
N ALA A 235 0.12 9.67 -3.48
CA ALA A 235 0.89 9.45 -2.27
C ALA A 235 2.40 9.42 -2.56
N VAL A 236 2.84 8.63 -3.53
CA VAL A 236 4.27 8.54 -3.90
C VAL A 236 4.81 9.80 -4.58
N LYS A 237 3.97 10.59 -5.24
CA LYS A 237 4.36 11.90 -5.78
C LYS A 237 4.67 12.91 -4.67
N ILE A 238 3.95 12.83 -3.54
CA ILE A 238 4.17 13.71 -2.38
C ILE A 238 5.37 13.23 -1.58
N ASP A 239 5.47 11.93 -1.32
CA ASP A 239 6.59 11.30 -0.62
C ASP A 239 7.15 10.13 -1.45
N PRO A 240 8.19 10.37 -2.25
CA PRO A 240 8.82 9.33 -3.06
C PRO A 240 9.48 8.20 -2.27
N LEU A 241 9.66 8.37 -0.96
CA LEU A 241 10.26 7.36 -0.08
C LEU A 241 9.22 6.48 0.63
N LEU A 242 7.93 6.68 0.35
CA LEU A 242 6.85 5.91 0.95
C LEU A 242 6.77 4.50 0.33
N SER A 243 7.61 3.61 0.85
CA SER A 243 7.80 2.25 0.33
C SER A 243 6.50 1.45 0.28
N ASP A 244 5.67 1.54 1.33
CA ASP A 244 4.39 0.81 1.40
C ASP A 244 3.44 1.21 0.26
N ALA A 245 3.43 2.51 -0.10
CA ALA A 245 2.61 3.00 -1.21
C ALA A 245 3.16 2.54 -2.58
N HIS A 246 4.47 2.47 -2.73
CA HIS A 246 5.09 1.91 -3.94
C HIS A 246 4.81 0.41 -4.08
N GLU A 247 4.88 -0.34 -2.98
CA GLU A 247 4.57 -1.77 -2.97
C GLU A 247 3.13 -2.01 -3.44
N LEU A 248 2.19 -1.33 -2.78
CA LEU A 248 0.78 -1.49 -3.08
C LEU A 248 0.43 -1.03 -4.50
N LEU A 249 1.07 0.05 -4.98
CA LEU A 249 0.90 0.52 -6.35
C LEU A 249 1.41 -0.51 -7.36
N GLY A 250 2.55 -1.15 -7.07
CA GLY A 250 3.06 -2.25 -7.90
C GLY A 250 2.09 -3.43 -7.97
N GLU A 251 1.54 -3.85 -6.84
CA GLU A 251 0.53 -4.91 -6.79
C GLU A 251 -0.73 -4.55 -7.59
N LEU A 252 -1.28 -3.35 -7.40
CA LEU A 252 -2.45 -2.87 -8.13
C LEU A 252 -2.26 -2.88 -9.65
N TYR A 253 -1.08 -2.53 -10.15
CA TYR A 253 -0.81 -2.58 -11.58
C TYR A 253 -0.67 -4.02 -12.11
N ILE A 254 -0.10 -4.93 -11.31
CA ILE A 254 -0.03 -6.35 -11.67
C ILE A 254 -1.44 -6.93 -11.74
N ASP A 255 -2.24 -6.73 -10.70
CA ASP A 255 -3.63 -7.21 -10.66
C ASP A 255 -4.46 -6.68 -11.84
N SER A 256 -4.24 -5.40 -12.21
CA SER A 256 -4.91 -4.79 -13.37
C SER A 256 -4.45 -5.39 -14.69
N TYR A 257 -3.18 -5.79 -14.77
CA TYR A 257 -2.63 -6.47 -15.94
C TYR A 257 -3.23 -7.88 -16.10
N ASP A 258 -3.23 -8.67 -15.01
CA ASP A 258 -3.75 -10.04 -15.03
C ASP A 258 -5.24 -10.08 -15.44
N GLU A 259 -6.05 -9.11 -15.00
CA GLU A 259 -7.45 -8.98 -15.42
C GLU A 259 -7.62 -8.62 -16.89
N LEU A 260 -6.74 -7.77 -17.41
CA LEU A 260 -6.79 -7.37 -18.82
C LEU A 260 -6.26 -8.47 -19.74
N GLU A 261 -5.29 -9.27 -19.33
CA GLU A 261 -4.83 -10.45 -20.07
C GLU A 261 -5.99 -11.45 -20.26
N THR A 262 -6.85 -11.59 -19.25
CA THR A 262 -8.04 -12.46 -19.32
C THR A 262 -9.22 -11.84 -20.09
N ALA A 263 -9.33 -10.50 -20.11
CA ALA A 263 -10.48 -9.79 -20.68
C ALA A 263 -10.28 -9.28 -22.12
N VAL A 264 -9.04 -9.07 -22.57
CA VAL A 264 -8.76 -8.33 -23.81
C VAL A 264 -7.90 -9.15 -24.77
N TYR A 265 -8.49 -10.15 -25.39
CA TYR A 265 -8.05 -10.58 -26.71
C TYR A 265 -8.35 -9.45 -27.73
N GLY A 266 -7.59 -8.34 -27.72
CA GLY A 266 -7.86 -7.36 -28.76
C GLY A 266 -7.18 -6.00 -28.80
N SER A 267 -6.45 -5.50 -27.79
CA SER A 267 -5.72 -4.24 -27.99
C SER A 267 -4.33 -4.24 -27.33
N ALA A 268 -3.33 -4.54 -28.14
CA ALA A 268 -1.93 -4.53 -27.74
C ALA A 268 -1.42 -3.20 -27.15
N GLU A 269 -2.04 -2.07 -27.46
CA GLU A 269 -1.67 -0.76 -26.93
C GLU A 269 -2.03 -0.56 -25.44
N LEU A 270 -3.18 -1.04 -25.02
CA LEU A 270 -3.63 -0.91 -23.62
C LEU A 270 -2.80 -1.82 -22.70
N GLU A 271 -2.48 -3.02 -23.16
CA GLU A 271 -1.64 -3.99 -22.47
C GLU A 271 -0.23 -3.44 -22.24
N LEU A 272 0.42 -2.89 -23.26
CA LEU A 272 1.76 -2.30 -23.18
C LEU A 272 1.79 -1.10 -22.20
N SER A 273 0.73 -0.29 -22.18
CA SER A 273 0.62 0.84 -21.23
C SER A 273 0.58 0.36 -19.79
N LEU A 274 -0.16 -0.70 -19.48
CA LEU A 274 -0.28 -1.25 -18.12
C LEU A 274 1.01 -1.94 -17.67
N ILE A 275 1.63 -2.72 -18.55
CA ILE A 275 2.95 -3.31 -18.28
C ILE A 275 3.95 -2.19 -17.96
N SER A 276 3.98 -1.13 -18.77
CA SER A 276 4.87 0.01 -18.55
C SER A 276 4.61 0.71 -17.21
N LYS A 277 3.34 0.86 -16.80
CA LYS A 277 2.98 1.43 -15.49
C LYS A 277 3.40 0.51 -14.35
N ALA A 278 3.16 -0.80 -14.46
CA ALA A 278 3.60 -1.79 -13.48
C ALA A 278 5.13 -1.82 -13.34
N GLN A 279 5.84 -1.79 -14.46
CA GLN A 279 7.32 -1.69 -14.48
C GLN A 279 7.79 -0.43 -13.75
N SER A 280 7.20 0.73 -14.05
CA SER A 280 7.54 2.00 -13.39
C SER A 280 7.27 1.96 -11.88
N ALA A 281 6.15 1.39 -11.45
CA ALA A 281 5.80 1.28 -10.03
C ALA A 281 6.79 0.39 -9.28
N LEU A 282 7.14 -0.78 -9.84
CA LEU A 282 8.12 -1.69 -9.23
C LEU A 282 9.53 -1.08 -9.19
N GLN A 283 9.95 -0.34 -10.24
CA GLN A 283 11.21 0.40 -10.20
C GLN A 283 11.25 1.41 -9.05
N LYS A 284 10.16 2.16 -8.86
CA LYS A 284 10.03 3.13 -7.76
C LYS A 284 10.03 2.43 -6.40
N ALA A 285 9.34 1.28 -6.27
CA ALA A 285 9.36 0.49 -5.05
C ALA A 285 10.77 0.00 -4.71
N ILE A 286 11.51 -0.55 -5.68
CA ILE A 286 12.90 -0.97 -5.51
C ILE A 286 13.78 0.20 -5.05
N SER A 287 13.63 1.36 -5.70
CA SER A 287 14.38 2.57 -5.35
C SER A 287 14.07 3.02 -3.92
N ALA A 288 12.79 3.07 -3.55
CA ALA A 288 12.35 3.48 -2.22
C ALA A 288 12.88 2.54 -1.12
N TYR A 289 12.74 1.22 -1.31
CA TYR A 289 13.27 0.22 -0.36
C TYR A 289 14.79 0.32 -0.23
N SER A 290 15.50 0.48 -1.35
CA SER A 290 16.97 0.63 -1.34
C SER A 290 17.40 1.88 -0.58
N GLN A 291 16.73 3.01 -0.77
CA GLN A 291 17.02 4.25 -0.07
C GLN A 291 16.72 4.15 1.43
N VAL A 292 15.57 3.60 1.80
CA VAL A 292 15.23 3.40 3.22
C VAL A 292 16.23 2.47 3.89
N ARG A 293 16.62 1.38 3.22
CA ARG A 293 17.65 0.46 3.70
C ARG A 293 18.98 1.17 3.95
N GLU A 294 19.45 1.97 2.99
CA GLU A 294 20.71 2.71 3.09
C GLU A 294 20.67 3.74 4.24
N LEU A 295 19.64 4.56 4.31
CA LEU A 295 19.48 5.61 5.31
C LEU A 295 19.40 5.04 6.73
N ARG A 296 18.79 3.87 6.90
CA ARG A 296 18.55 3.25 8.20
C ARG A 296 19.54 2.15 8.57
N GLN A 297 20.48 1.80 7.69
CA GLN A 297 21.42 0.69 7.89
C GLN A 297 22.15 0.74 9.24
N LYS A 298 22.53 1.94 9.71
CA LYS A 298 23.24 2.13 10.99
C LYS A 298 22.34 2.08 12.23
N GLN A 299 21.03 2.16 12.06
CA GLN A 299 20.06 2.30 13.14
C GLN A 299 19.14 1.08 13.28
N MET A 300 19.07 0.24 12.26
CA MET A 300 18.18 -0.93 12.21
C MET A 300 18.92 -2.20 12.64
N LYS A 301 18.15 -3.11 13.26
CA LYS A 301 18.60 -4.47 13.50
C LYS A 301 18.73 -5.24 12.18
N ALA A 302 19.66 -6.23 12.14
CA ALA A 302 19.91 -7.05 10.96
C ALA A 302 18.63 -7.72 10.41
N GLU A 303 17.74 -8.17 11.28
CA GLU A 303 16.44 -8.77 10.90
C GLU A 303 15.58 -7.83 10.06
N LYS A 304 15.47 -6.56 10.46
CA LYS A 304 14.71 -5.56 9.68
C LYS A 304 15.38 -5.18 8.37
N LEU A 305 16.69 -5.18 8.30
CA LEU A 305 17.43 -4.97 7.05
C LEU A 305 17.17 -6.12 6.08
N ALA A 306 17.12 -7.36 6.59
CA ALA A 306 16.78 -8.53 5.79
C ALA A 306 15.36 -8.47 5.21
N GLU A 307 14.37 -7.88 5.91
CA GLU A 307 13.04 -7.64 5.39
C GLU A 307 13.06 -6.70 4.16
N TYR A 308 13.86 -5.63 4.21
CA TYR A 308 14.04 -4.75 3.05
C TYR A 308 14.73 -5.44 1.89
N ASP A 309 15.78 -6.24 2.16
CA ASP A 309 16.47 -7.02 1.14
C ASP A 309 15.51 -8.01 0.48
N GLN A 310 14.68 -8.69 1.26
CA GLN A 310 13.64 -9.60 0.75
C GLN A 310 12.60 -8.88 -0.10
N GLY A 311 12.13 -7.70 0.32
CA GLY A 311 11.22 -6.85 -0.45
C GLY A 311 11.82 -6.45 -1.79
N ILE A 312 13.07 -5.96 -1.78
CA ILE A 312 13.81 -5.59 -3.00
C ILE A 312 13.95 -6.79 -3.95
N MET A 313 14.31 -7.96 -3.44
CA MET A 313 14.42 -9.18 -4.25
C MET A 313 13.08 -9.56 -4.89
N THR A 314 12.00 -9.51 -4.12
CA THR A 314 10.65 -9.81 -4.61
C THR A 314 10.24 -8.87 -5.74
N PHE A 315 10.41 -7.55 -5.57
CA PHE A 315 10.07 -6.57 -6.61
C PHE A 315 10.95 -6.70 -7.84
N ARG A 316 12.25 -6.97 -7.67
CA ARG A 316 13.16 -7.25 -8.79
C ARG A 316 12.74 -8.50 -9.57
N SER A 317 12.33 -9.57 -8.88
CA SER A 317 11.85 -10.80 -9.53
C SER A 317 10.58 -10.53 -10.34
N ARG A 318 9.59 -9.83 -9.76
CA ARG A 318 8.35 -9.43 -10.45
C ARG A 318 8.65 -8.54 -11.67
N LEU A 319 9.51 -7.52 -11.48
CA LEU A 319 9.92 -6.62 -12.56
C LEU A 319 10.65 -7.36 -13.68
N GLY A 320 11.54 -8.28 -13.32
CA GLY A 320 12.24 -9.13 -14.29
C GLY A 320 11.28 -10.00 -15.11
N SER A 321 10.26 -10.55 -14.48
CA SER A 321 9.18 -11.28 -15.16
C SER A 321 8.41 -10.38 -16.13
N LEU A 322 8.00 -9.18 -15.70
CA LEU A 322 7.31 -8.21 -16.56
C LEU A 322 8.15 -7.77 -17.76
N TYR A 323 9.46 -7.62 -17.59
CA TYR A 323 10.35 -7.34 -18.72
C TYR A 323 10.41 -8.50 -19.73
N LEU A 324 10.35 -9.75 -19.25
CA LEU A 324 10.30 -10.92 -20.14
C LEU A 324 8.97 -10.99 -20.90
N THR A 325 7.85 -10.71 -20.27
CA THR A 325 6.53 -10.62 -20.90
C THR A 325 6.48 -9.51 -21.96
N ALA A 326 7.11 -8.37 -21.67
CA ALA A 326 7.23 -7.25 -22.61
C ALA A 326 8.30 -7.43 -23.70
N ASP A 327 8.90 -8.63 -23.82
CA ASP A 327 10.01 -8.94 -24.72
C ASP A 327 11.24 -8.01 -24.59
N GLN A 328 11.56 -7.66 -23.34
CA GLN A 328 12.69 -6.79 -22.93
C GLN A 328 13.75 -7.60 -22.15
N PRO A 329 14.33 -8.67 -22.69
CA PRO A 329 15.16 -9.61 -21.92
C PRO A 329 16.46 -8.99 -21.37
N LYS A 330 16.99 -7.94 -22.03
CA LYS A 330 18.19 -7.25 -21.52
C LYS A 330 17.90 -6.54 -20.20
N LEU A 331 16.76 -5.86 -20.09
CA LEU A 331 16.33 -5.19 -18.86
C LEU A 331 15.99 -6.22 -17.77
N ALA A 332 15.41 -7.36 -18.13
CA ALA A 332 15.22 -8.47 -17.20
C ALA A 332 16.54 -8.92 -16.57
N ILE A 333 17.58 -9.15 -17.40
CA ILE A 333 18.91 -9.58 -16.92
C ILE A 333 19.50 -8.53 -15.94
N GLU A 334 19.47 -7.25 -16.30
CA GLU A 334 20.00 -6.18 -15.46
C GLU A 334 19.27 -6.09 -14.12
N THR A 335 17.95 -6.26 -14.13
CA THR A 335 17.10 -6.20 -12.93
C THR A 335 17.30 -7.40 -12.01
N LEU A 336 17.50 -8.60 -12.57
CA LEU A 336 17.54 -9.85 -11.82
C LEU A 336 18.92 -10.16 -11.23
N LYS A 337 20.01 -9.79 -11.92
CA LYS A 337 21.38 -10.08 -11.46
C LYS A 337 21.69 -9.69 -10.02
N PRO A 338 21.31 -8.48 -9.55
CA PRO A 338 21.61 -8.07 -8.16
C PRO A 338 20.99 -8.96 -7.10
N ILE A 339 19.94 -9.73 -7.41
CA ILE A 339 19.37 -10.71 -6.48
C ILE A 339 20.40 -11.81 -6.16
N LEU A 340 21.15 -12.25 -7.16
CA LEU A 340 22.14 -13.32 -7.00
C LEU A 340 23.39 -12.89 -6.21
N GLU A 341 23.61 -11.60 -6.02
CA GLU A 341 24.62 -11.07 -5.11
C GLU A 341 24.22 -11.27 -3.65
N ILE A 342 22.91 -11.35 -3.36
CA ILE A 342 22.35 -11.58 -2.03
C ILE A 342 22.13 -13.08 -1.82
N ASP A 343 21.49 -13.76 -2.77
CA ASP A 343 21.20 -15.20 -2.78
C ASP A 343 21.51 -15.80 -4.15
N SER A 344 22.69 -16.38 -4.30
CA SER A 344 23.17 -16.99 -5.55
C SER A 344 22.33 -18.19 -5.99
N ASN A 345 21.60 -18.83 -5.07
CA ASN A 345 20.77 -20.00 -5.33
C ASN A 345 19.28 -19.67 -5.47
N HIS A 346 18.91 -18.38 -5.50
CA HIS A 346 17.51 -17.97 -5.60
C HIS A 346 16.86 -18.57 -6.86
N SER A 347 16.00 -19.56 -6.66
CA SER A 347 15.49 -20.43 -7.72
C SER A 347 14.72 -19.67 -8.80
N ASP A 348 13.79 -18.78 -8.39
CA ASP A 348 12.99 -18.02 -9.36
C ASP A 348 13.86 -17.08 -10.19
N THR A 349 14.85 -16.44 -9.58
CA THR A 349 15.79 -15.57 -10.29
C THR A 349 16.63 -16.35 -11.30
N ASN A 350 17.17 -17.49 -10.90
CA ASN A 350 17.93 -18.34 -11.82
C ASN A 350 17.05 -18.83 -12.98
N TYR A 351 15.79 -19.20 -12.72
CA TYR A 351 14.86 -19.58 -13.78
C TYR A 351 14.61 -18.43 -14.77
N LEU A 352 14.26 -17.24 -14.27
CA LEU A 352 14.00 -16.06 -15.11
C LEU A 352 15.25 -15.61 -15.90
N LEU A 353 16.44 -15.66 -15.28
CA LEU A 353 17.70 -15.39 -15.98
C LEU A 353 17.98 -16.41 -17.06
N GLY A 354 17.68 -17.69 -16.81
CA GLY A 354 17.77 -18.73 -17.83
C GLY A 354 16.95 -18.38 -19.06
N LEU A 355 15.68 -18.01 -18.88
CA LEU A 355 14.80 -17.59 -19.98
C LEU A 355 15.29 -16.31 -20.66
N ALA A 356 15.73 -15.32 -19.87
CA ALA A 356 16.22 -14.05 -20.40
C ALA A 356 17.49 -14.22 -21.25
N TYR A 357 18.43 -15.04 -20.78
CA TYR A 357 19.65 -15.33 -21.52
C TYR A 357 19.39 -16.12 -22.81
N GLN A 358 18.42 -17.03 -22.82
CA GLN A 358 17.97 -17.72 -24.01
C GLN A 358 17.46 -16.74 -25.08
N LYS A 359 16.58 -15.80 -24.67
CA LYS A 359 16.03 -14.78 -25.58
C LYS A 359 17.10 -13.85 -26.19
N VAL A 360 18.21 -13.58 -25.51
CA VAL A 360 19.33 -12.78 -26.03
C VAL A 360 20.42 -13.64 -26.74
N GLY A 361 20.19 -14.92 -26.91
CA GLY A 361 21.13 -15.84 -27.61
C GLY A 361 22.38 -16.22 -26.81
N LYS A 362 22.38 -16.00 -25.49
CA LYS A 362 23.47 -16.35 -24.57
C LYS A 362 23.26 -17.73 -23.96
N PHE A 363 23.32 -18.75 -24.78
CA PHE A 363 22.87 -20.10 -24.48
C PHE A 363 23.64 -20.76 -23.33
N ASP A 364 24.96 -20.58 -23.23
CA ASP A 364 25.77 -21.16 -22.16
C ASP A 364 25.36 -20.57 -20.79
N GLN A 365 25.04 -19.27 -20.74
CA GLN A 365 24.55 -18.62 -19.52
C GLN A 365 23.14 -19.09 -19.19
N SER A 366 22.28 -19.24 -20.18
CA SER A 366 20.94 -19.83 -20.02
C SER A 366 21.03 -21.24 -19.42
N GLU A 367 21.85 -22.10 -20.01
CA GLU A 367 22.06 -23.47 -19.54
C GLU A 367 22.57 -23.49 -18.11
N HIS A 368 23.57 -22.66 -17.77
CA HIS A 368 24.10 -22.54 -16.40
C HIS A 368 23.01 -22.27 -15.39
N HIS A 369 22.22 -21.22 -15.61
CA HIS A 369 21.18 -20.81 -14.67
C HIS A 369 20.04 -21.85 -14.59
N LEU A 370 19.60 -22.43 -15.70
CA LEU A 370 18.56 -23.47 -15.68
C LEU A 370 19.04 -24.75 -14.98
N ARG A 371 20.30 -25.14 -15.12
CA ARG A 371 20.88 -26.28 -14.42
C ARG A 371 20.89 -26.09 -12.91
N LEU A 372 21.19 -24.89 -12.42
CA LEU A 372 21.08 -24.58 -10.99
C LEU A 372 19.67 -24.83 -10.44
N VAL A 373 18.64 -24.45 -11.23
CA VAL A 373 17.25 -24.65 -10.82
C VAL A 373 16.88 -26.14 -10.79
N VAL A 374 17.21 -26.91 -11.82
CA VAL A 374 16.85 -28.34 -11.87
C VAL A 374 17.64 -29.17 -10.85
N GLN A 375 18.81 -28.72 -10.41
CA GLN A 375 19.59 -29.38 -9.35
C GLN A 375 18.99 -29.12 -7.96
N THR A 376 18.37 -27.98 -7.74
CA THR A 376 17.90 -27.53 -6.41
C THR A 376 16.40 -27.68 -6.20
N THR A 377 15.62 -27.74 -7.29
CA THR A 377 14.16 -27.81 -7.23
C THR A 377 13.59 -28.85 -8.19
N LYS A 378 12.32 -29.22 -8.00
CA LYS A 378 11.56 -30.07 -8.92
C LYS A 378 10.62 -29.25 -9.80
N ARG A 379 10.96 -28.01 -10.14
CA ARG A 379 10.13 -27.12 -10.94
C ARG A 379 10.03 -27.61 -12.38
N SER A 380 8.90 -28.19 -12.77
CA SER A 380 8.65 -28.76 -14.11
C SER A 380 8.98 -27.79 -15.24
N ALA A 381 8.60 -26.52 -15.10
CA ALA A 381 8.90 -25.48 -16.10
C ALA A 381 10.41 -25.27 -16.34
N ALA A 382 11.26 -25.44 -15.32
CA ALA A 382 12.71 -25.32 -15.47
C ALA A 382 13.30 -26.55 -16.19
N TYR A 383 12.80 -27.74 -15.88
CA TYR A 383 13.17 -28.97 -16.61
C TYR A 383 12.80 -28.87 -18.08
N ASN A 384 11.57 -28.42 -18.39
CA ASN A 384 11.15 -28.20 -19.75
C ASN A 384 12.01 -27.13 -20.45
N ALA A 385 12.27 -25.98 -19.81
CA ALA A 385 13.07 -24.92 -20.41
C ALA A 385 14.51 -25.37 -20.72
N LEU A 386 15.15 -26.12 -19.80
CA LEU A 386 16.48 -26.67 -20.05
C LEU A 386 16.46 -27.71 -21.18
N GLY A 387 15.48 -28.61 -21.16
CA GLY A 387 15.34 -29.62 -22.22
C GLY A 387 15.11 -29.01 -23.60
N TYR A 388 14.23 -28.02 -23.68
CA TYR A 388 14.00 -27.26 -24.92
C TYR A 388 15.26 -26.52 -25.39
N LEU A 389 15.98 -25.84 -24.48
CA LEU A 389 17.25 -25.17 -24.79
C LEU A 389 18.29 -26.13 -25.39
N LEU A 390 18.46 -27.29 -24.78
CA LEU A 390 19.39 -28.32 -25.28
C LEU A 390 18.97 -28.83 -26.65
N ALA A 391 17.66 -29.05 -26.87
CA ALA A 391 17.11 -29.47 -28.15
C ALA A 391 17.35 -28.42 -29.25
N GLU A 392 17.10 -27.13 -28.94
CA GLU A 392 17.36 -26.02 -29.86
C GLU A 392 18.82 -25.96 -30.28
N GLN A 393 19.74 -26.14 -29.35
CA GLN A 393 21.18 -26.14 -29.59
C GLN A 393 21.69 -27.45 -30.21
N ASN A 394 20.81 -28.41 -30.46
CA ASN A 394 21.18 -29.75 -30.92
C ASN A 394 22.25 -30.44 -30.06
N LYS A 395 22.17 -30.18 -28.71
CA LYS A 395 23.15 -30.59 -27.70
C LYS A 395 22.50 -31.57 -26.74
N ASN A 396 23.16 -32.68 -26.43
CA ASN A 396 22.69 -33.66 -25.46
C ASN A 396 21.20 -34.04 -25.59
N LEU A 397 20.78 -34.38 -26.83
CA LEU A 397 19.38 -34.59 -27.17
C LEU A 397 18.69 -35.70 -26.34
N THR A 398 19.45 -36.67 -25.82
CA THR A 398 18.93 -37.71 -24.93
C THR A 398 18.55 -37.08 -23.57
N GLU A 399 19.45 -36.30 -22.99
CA GLU A 399 19.17 -35.54 -21.74
C GLU A 399 17.99 -34.56 -21.93
N ALA A 400 17.91 -33.91 -23.10
CA ALA A 400 16.79 -33.02 -23.41
C ALA A 400 15.44 -33.73 -23.30
N VAL A 401 15.33 -34.93 -23.89
CA VAL A 401 14.11 -35.75 -23.82
C VAL A 401 13.80 -36.17 -22.39
N GLU A 402 14.80 -36.61 -21.61
CA GLU A 402 14.63 -37.04 -20.23
C GLU A 402 14.11 -35.87 -19.34
N LEU A 403 14.69 -34.69 -19.50
CA LEU A 403 14.27 -33.50 -18.78
C LEU A 403 12.83 -33.10 -19.10
N ILE A 404 12.44 -33.08 -20.37
CA ILE A 404 11.08 -32.73 -20.78
C ILE A 404 10.08 -33.81 -20.33
N MET A 405 10.46 -35.08 -20.38
CA MET A 405 9.63 -36.18 -19.87
C MET A 405 9.38 -36.05 -18.38
N PHE A 406 10.38 -35.63 -17.59
CA PHE A 406 10.21 -35.35 -16.17
C PHE A 406 9.20 -34.21 -15.94
N ALA A 407 9.20 -33.16 -16.75
CA ALA A 407 8.21 -32.09 -16.69
C ALA A 407 6.79 -32.63 -17.00
N LEU A 408 6.66 -33.47 -18.00
CA LEU A 408 5.39 -34.10 -18.41
C LEU A 408 4.86 -35.12 -17.41
N GLU A 409 5.68 -35.74 -16.57
CA GLU A 409 5.22 -36.60 -15.48
C GLU A 409 4.39 -35.82 -14.45
N GLN A 410 4.68 -34.52 -14.28
CA GLN A 410 3.97 -33.65 -13.34
C GLN A 410 2.75 -32.97 -13.98
N ASP A 411 2.82 -32.67 -15.28
CA ASP A 411 1.75 -32.02 -16.04
C ASP A 411 1.64 -32.68 -17.46
N PRO A 412 0.95 -33.85 -17.54
CA PRO A 412 0.91 -34.67 -18.75
C PRO A 412 0.15 -34.05 -19.94
N GLU A 413 -0.67 -33.03 -19.67
CA GLU A 413 -1.54 -32.38 -20.66
C GLU A 413 -1.03 -31.00 -21.06
N ASN A 414 0.11 -30.56 -20.57
CA ASN A 414 0.72 -29.29 -20.90
C ASN A 414 1.18 -29.26 -22.38
N GLY A 415 0.51 -28.41 -23.17
CA GLY A 415 0.77 -28.31 -24.60
C GLY A 415 2.20 -27.86 -24.92
N ALA A 416 2.73 -26.88 -24.18
CA ALA A 416 4.09 -26.40 -24.35
C ALA A 416 5.16 -27.47 -24.03
N TYR A 417 4.92 -28.32 -23.01
CA TYR A 417 5.86 -29.43 -22.72
C TYR A 417 5.78 -30.53 -23.78
N LEU A 418 4.58 -30.82 -24.30
CA LEU A 418 4.38 -31.76 -25.38
C LEU A 418 5.05 -31.26 -26.67
N ASP A 419 4.97 -29.97 -26.97
CA ASP A 419 5.67 -29.33 -28.07
C ASP A 419 7.18 -29.48 -27.93
N SER A 420 7.73 -29.11 -26.77
CA SER A 420 9.16 -29.26 -26.48
C SER A 420 9.64 -30.70 -26.65
N LEU A 421 8.85 -31.71 -26.23
CA LEU A 421 9.17 -33.11 -26.42
C LEU A 421 9.12 -33.49 -27.90
N GLY A 422 8.11 -33.03 -28.61
CA GLY A 422 7.99 -33.21 -30.04
C GLY A 422 9.17 -32.62 -30.80
N TRP A 423 9.57 -31.42 -30.43
CA TRP A 423 10.73 -30.74 -31.01
C TRP A 423 12.04 -31.47 -30.71
N ALA A 424 12.26 -31.95 -29.49
CA ALA A 424 13.42 -32.76 -29.13
C ALA A 424 13.50 -34.05 -29.97
N TYR A 425 12.36 -34.75 -30.16
CA TYR A 425 12.31 -35.90 -31.06
C TYR A 425 12.57 -35.53 -32.53
N TYR A 426 12.09 -34.37 -32.99
CA TYR A 426 12.38 -33.86 -34.33
C TYR A 426 13.89 -33.66 -34.56
N LYS A 427 14.56 -33.01 -33.58
CA LYS A 427 16.03 -32.81 -33.62
C LYS A 427 16.80 -34.13 -33.55
N GLN A 428 16.30 -35.15 -32.84
CA GLN A 428 16.84 -36.51 -32.84
C GLN A 428 16.58 -37.27 -34.17
N GLY A 429 15.82 -36.73 -35.13
CA GLY A 429 15.40 -37.40 -36.32
C GLY A 429 14.29 -38.46 -36.15
N GLN A 430 13.68 -38.56 -34.95
CA GLN A 430 12.60 -39.48 -34.61
C GLN A 430 11.24 -38.91 -35.06
N ILE A 431 11.08 -38.67 -36.37
CA ILE A 431 9.98 -37.88 -36.93
C ILE A 431 8.59 -38.42 -36.59
N LYS A 432 8.39 -39.75 -36.53
CA LYS A 432 7.10 -40.34 -36.16
C LYS A 432 6.73 -40.02 -34.70
N ARG A 433 7.72 -40.03 -33.79
CA ARG A 433 7.52 -39.65 -32.39
C ARG A 433 7.26 -38.16 -32.25
N ALA A 434 8.00 -37.34 -32.98
CA ALA A 434 7.82 -35.88 -33.03
C ALA A 434 6.37 -35.55 -33.39
N ILE A 435 5.87 -36.05 -34.54
CA ILE A 435 4.49 -35.80 -34.98
C ILE A 435 3.48 -36.21 -33.91
N LYS A 436 3.65 -37.39 -33.29
CA LYS A 436 2.73 -37.88 -32.26
C LYS A 436 2.61 -36.91 -31.06
N GLN A 437 3.73 -36.33 -30.59
CA GLN A 437 3.69 -35.39 -29.45
C GLN A 437 3.18 -34.02 -29.89
N LEU A 438 3.57 -33.51 -31.05
CA LEU A 438 3.11 -32.25 -31.60
C LEU A 438 1.60 -32.26 -31.91
N GLU A 439 1.04 -33.38 -32.43
CA GLU A 439 -0.42 -33.52 -32.57
C GLU A 439 -1.15 -33.46 -31.23
N ARG A 440 -0.55 -34.00 -30.14
CA ARG A 440 -1.08 -33.86 -28.81
C ARG A 440 -0.96 -32.43 -28.31
N ALA A 441 0.14 -31.76 -28.57
CA ALA A 441 0.34 -30.35 -28.20
C ALA A 441 -0.72 -29.46 -28.83
N VAL A 442 -0.97 -29.57 -30.14
CA VAL A 442 -2.03 -28.86 -30.85
C VAL A 442 -3.43 -29.12 -30.26
N LYS A 443 -3.68 -30.34 -29.72
CA LYS A 443 -4.97 -30.66 -29.09
C LYS A 443 -5.20 -29.84 -27.81
N TYR A 444 -4.15 -29.61 -27.01
CA TYR A 444 -4.24 -28.87 -25.75
C TYR A 444 -4.04 -27.36 -25.94
N GLU A 445 -3.21 -26.94 -26.86
CA GLU A 445 -2.93 -25.53 -27.16
C GLU A 445 -3.07 -25.26 -28.69
N PRO A 446 -4.32 -25.24 -29.22
CA PRO A 446 -4.56 -25.09 -30.65
C PRO A 446 -4.20 -23.71 -31.20
N ASP A 447 -4.14 -22.70 -30.37
CA ASP A 447 -3.93 -21.31 -30.75
C ASP A 447 -2.47 -20.83 -30.54
N SER A 448 -1.53 -21.77 -30.31
CA SER A 448 -0.09 -21.46 -30.34
C SER A 448 0.45 -21.57 -31.73
N TRP A 449 0.93 -20.47 -32.30
CA TRP A 449 1.55 -20.46 -33.62
C TRP A 449 2.86 -21.26 -33.66
N GLU A 450 3.61 -21.29 -32.56
CA GLU A 450 4.86 -22.07 -32.45
C GLU A 450 4.60 -23.57 -32.60
N ILE A 451 3.60 -24.09 -31.93
CA ILE A 451 3.23 -25.50 -31.98
C ILE A 451 2.77 -25.88 -33.39
N GLN A 452 1.98 -25.01 -34.02
CA GLN A 452 1.54 -25.20 -35.42
C GLN A 452 2.74 -25.22 -36.36
N ASP A 453 3.73 -24.32 -36.19
CA ASP A 453 4.94 -24.26 -36.98
C ASP A 453 5.81 -25.52 -36.83
N HIS A 454 6.06 -25.96 -35.61
CA HIS A 454 6.82 -27.17 -35.31
C HIS A 454 6.17 -28.42 -35.90
N LEU A 455 4.85 -28.53 -35.85
CA LEU A 455 4.12 -29.64 -36.44
C LEU A 455 4.18 -29.59 -37.96
N GLY A 456 4.12 -28.41 -38.58
CA GLY A 456 4.37 -28.20 -40.01
C GLY A 456 5.75 -28.67 -40.43
N ASP A 457 6.80 -28.31 -39.70
CA ASP A 457 8.18 -28.76 -39.95
C ASP A 457 8.31 -30.28 -39.84
N ALA A 458 7.67 -30.89 -38.84
CA ALA A 458 7.71 -32.34 -38.66
C ALA A 458 6.98 -33.09 -39.80
N TYR A 459 5.85 -32.56 -40.27
CA TYR A 459 5.15 -33.12 -41.41
C TYR A 459 5.94 -32.96 -42.74
N LEU A 460 6.58 -31.82 -42.96
CA LEU A 460 7.46 -31.61 -44.08
C LEU A 460 8.59 -32.67 -44.10
N LYS A 461 9.26 -32.84 -42.97
CA LYS A 461 10.33 -33.80 -42.78
C LYS A 461 9.88 -35.26 -42.99
N SER A 462 8.59 -35.55 -42.75
CA SER A 462 7.98 -36.85 -43.00
C SER A 462 7.54 -37.05 -44.48
N GLY A 463 7.72 -36.07 -45.37
CA GLY A 463 7.26 -36.07 -46.74
C GLY A 463 5.77 -35.71 -46.94
N LYS A 464 5.05 -35.35 -45.92
CA LYS A 464 3.62 -35.01 -45.98
C LYS A 464 3.40 -33.51 -46.22
N VAL A 465 3.85 -33.03 -47.40
CA VAL A 465 3.88 -31.59 -47.75
C VAL A 465 2.51 -30.90 -47.59
N LYS A 466 1.42 -31.55 -48.01
CA LYS A 466 0.07 -30.95 -47.88
C LYS A 466 -0.26 -30.62 -46.41
N LYS A 467 -0.01 -31.56 -45.51
CA LYS A 467 -0.24 -31.32 -44.07
C LYS A 467 0.68 -30.22 -43.51
N ALA A 468 1.95 -30.20 -43.94
CA ALA A 468 2.88 -29.15 -43.54
C ALA A 468 2.36 -27.76 -43.89
N LEU A 469 1.83 -27.59 -45.11
CA LEU A 469 1.25 -26.32 -45.56
C LEU A 469 0.01 -25.94 -44.73
N GLU A 470 -0.90 -26.90 -44.42
CA GLU A 470 -2.09 -26.66 -43.59
C GLU A 470 -1.71 -26.13 -42.22
N PHE A 471 -0.71 -26.70 -41.56
CA PHE A 471 -0.27 -26.24 -40.23
C PHE A 471 0.46 -24.89 -40.26
N TRP A 472 1.28 -24.63 -41.29
CA TRP A 472 1.89 -23.31 -41.43
C TRP A 472 0.90 -22.22 -41.84
N GLU A 473 -0.15 -22.55 -42.62
CA GLU A 473 -1.26 -21.64 -42.90
C GLU A 473 -1.97 -21.25 -41.58
N ARG A 474 -2.21 -22.24 -40.71
CA ARG A 474 -2.76 -21.96 -39.39
C ARG A 474 -1.82 -21.12 -38.47
N ALA A 475 -0.51 -21.42 -38.53
CA ALA A 475 0.47 -20.62 -37.77
C ALA A 475 0.52 -19.16 -38.23
N ILE A 476 0.36 -18.86 -39.52
CA ILE A 476 0.29 -17.50 -40.06
C ILE A 476 -1.02 -16.79 -39.69
N GLU A 477 -2.13 -17.51 -39.63
CA GLU A 477 -3.39 -16.92 -39.11
C GLU A 477 -3.21 -16.41 -37.68
N LEU A 478 -2.47 -17.14 -36.86
CA LEU A 478 -2.18 -16.81 -35.48
C LEU A 478 -1.07 -15.74 -35.32
N ALA A 479 -0.09 -15.73 -36.21
CA ALA A 479 1.03 -14.80 -36.23
C ALA A 479 1.26 -14.17 -37.63
N PRO A 480 0.40 -13.25 -38.08
CA PRO A 480 0.40 -12.73 -39.47
C PRO A 480 1.70 -12.05 -39.89
N ASN A 481 2.46 -11.52 -38.96
CA ASN A 481 3.70 -10.80 -39.23
C ASN A 481 4.97 -11.69 -39.16
N ASN A 482 4.82 -13.01 -38.98
CA ASN A 482 5.97 -13.93 -38.87
C ASN A 482 6.59 -14.25 -40.23
N GLN A 483 7.67 -13.53 -40.56
CA GLN A 483 8.36 -13.65 -41.84
C GLN A 483 8.97 -15.05 -42.07
N VAL A 484 9.37 -15.76 -41.01
CA VAL A 484 9.96 -17.09 -41.09
C VAL A 484 8.94 -18.10 -41.67
N ILE A 485 7.71 -18.07 -41.12
CA ILE A 485 6.64 -18.97 -41.56
C ILE A 485 6.18 -18.59 -42.98
N HIS A 486 6.07 -17.30 -43.30
CA HIS A 486 5.81 -16.87 -44.67
C HIS A 486 6.81 -17.45 -45.69
N ASN A 487 8.09 -17.40 -45.34
CA ASN A 487 9.15 -17.95 -46.20
C ASN A 487 9.04 -19.49 -46.37
N LYS A 488 8.66 -20.22 -45.27
CA LYS A 488 8.41 -21.68 -45.33
C LYS A 488 7.25 -21.99 -46.28
N LEU A 489 6.15 -21.26 -46.19
CA LEU A 489 4.99 -21.41 -47.07
C LEU A 489 5.33 -21.14 -48.53
N GLN A 490 5.96 -20.01 -48.83
CA GLN A 490 6.34 -19.65 -50.20
C GLN A 490 7.27 -20.69 -50.83
N LYS A 491 8.28 -21.15 -50.12
CA LYS A 491 9.24 -22.13 -50.59
C LYS A 491 8.59 -23.46 -50.95
N ASN A 492 7.61 -23.91 -50.19
CA ASN A 492 7.00 -25.25 -50.34
C ASN A 492 5.67 -25.24 -51.13
N ALA A 493 5.05 -24.06 -51.35
CA ALA A 493 3.83 -23.94 -52.15
C ALA A 493 4.01 -24.36 -53.63
N GLY A 494 5.22 -24.21 -54.17
CA GLY A 494 5.57 -24.65 -55.53
C GLY A 494 5.56 -26.17 -55.70
N GLU A 495 5.72 -26.94 -54.64
CA GLU A 495 5.66 -28.42 -54.71
C GLU A 495 4.21 -28.95 -54.74
N LYS A 496 3.22 -28.16 -54.34
CA LYS A 496 1.77 -28.49 -54.45
C LYS A 496 1.30 -28.60 -55.92
N LYS A 497 2.02 -27.95 -56.85
CA LYS A 497 1.69 -27.95 -58.32
C LYS A 497 2.41 -29.03 -59.12
N LYS A 498 3.38 -29.76 -58.55
CA LYS A 498 4.18 -30.73 -59.24
C LYS A 498 3.85 -32.21 -58.94
N ARG A 499 2.89 -32.47 -58.08
CA ARG A 499 2.33 -33.79 -57.75
C ARG A 499 0.81 -33.77 -57.87
#